data_2bf091bc1e18c8c1fa0b84d50ae614d1
#
_entry.id   2bf091bc1e18c8c1fa0b84d50ae614d1
#
_cell.length_a   1.000
_cell.length_b   1.000
_cell.length_c   1.000
_cell.angle_alpha   90.00
_cell.angle_beta   90.00
_cell.angle_gamma   90.00
#
_symmetry.space_group_name_H-M   'P 1'
#
loop_
_entity.id
_entity.type
_entity.pdbx_description
1 polymer ?
#
loop_
_entity_poly.entity_id
_entity_poly.type
_entity_poly.pdbx_seq_one_letter_code
_entity_poly.pdbx_strand_id
1 'polypeptide(L)'
;MCIQNLYRTLPLLPFIEEALIAKRDECFEMQRVMVRSYTGEYKEYINVDALGRLYRPNYVTDHFGVILKRHDLRKIRFHDLRHSCASLLLANKIPMKMIQDWLGHSDMGTTSNIYSHLDANSKLDSAKAIGIALASGT
;
A
#
# COMPACT_ATOMS: atom_id res chain seq x y z
N MET A 1 18.03 -2.77 16.99
CA MET A 1 16.76 -2.44 16.31
C MET A 1 16.27 -3.71 15.63
N CYS A 2 15.24 -4.35 16.20
CA CYS A 2 14.81 -5.70 15.81
C CYS A 2 14.06 -5.66 14.48
N ILE A 3 14.60 -6.30 13.45
CA ILE A 3 13.99 -6.44 12.10
C ILE A 3 12.97 -7.60 12.12
N GLN A 4 12.20 -7.73 13.16
CA GLN A 4 11.15 -8.75 13.25
C GLN A 4 9.88 -8.22 12.59
N ASN A 5 9.40 -8.92 11.56
CA ASN A 5 8.16 -8.73 10.79
C ASN A 5 8.21 -7.83 9.54
N LEU A 6 9.27 -7.88 8.74
CA LEU A 6 9.29 -7.28 7.40
C LEU A 6 8.56 -8.13 6.33
N TYR A 7 8.38 -9.42 6.58
CA TYR A 7 7.71 -10.32 5.64
C TYR A 7 6.22 -10.40 5.94
N ARG A 8 5.40 -10.06 4.95
CA ARG A 8 3.96 -10.23 4.99
C ARG A 8 3.46 -10.71 3.64
N THR A 9 2.47 -11.59 3.65
CA THR A 9 1.77 -12.03 2.45
C THR A 9 0.49 -11.22 2.32
N LEU A 10 0.29 -10.59 1.16
CA LEU A 10 -0.94 -9.89 0.82
C LEU A 10 -1.62 -10.62 -0.34
N PRO A 11 -2.95 -10.69 -0.37
CA PRO A 11 -3.66 -11.22 -1.52
C PRO A 11 -3.35 -10.37 -2.76
N LEU A 12 -3.05 -11.03 -3.86
CA LEU A 12 -2.77 -10.38 -5.12
C LEU A 12 -4.08 -10.10 -5.85
N LEU A 13 -4.34 -8.83 -6.15
CA LEU A 13 -5.52 -8.42 -6.90
C LEU A 13 -5.29 -8.70 -8.40
N PRO A 14 -6.31 -9.15 -9.16
CA PRO A 14 -6.14 -9.53 -10.57
C PRO A 14 -5.47 -8.46 -11.43
N PHE A 15 -5.88 -7.19 -11.30
CA PHE A 15 -5.29 -6.09 -12.07
C PHE A 15 -3.82 -5.81 -11.70
N ILE A 16 -3.41 -6.11 -10.46
CA ILE A 16 -2.01 -6.02 -10.02
C ILE A 16 -1.21 -7.17 -10.63
N GLU A 17 -1.79 -8.38 -10.64
CA GLU A 17 -1.18 -9.56 -11.25
C GLU A 17 -0.90 -9.32 -12.75
N GLU A 18 -1.88 -8.82 -13.49
CA GLU A 18 -1.72 -8.47 -14.90
C GLU A 18 -0.61 -7.44 -15.12
N ALA A 19 -0.56 -6.38 -14.30
CA ALA A 19 0.49 -5.37 -14.36
C ALA A 19 1.88 -5.93 -14.07
N LEU A 20 1.99 -6.85 -13.10
CA LEU A 20 3.25 -7.50 -12.76
C LEU A 20 3.72 -8.46 -13.86
N ILE A 21 2.80 -9.21 -14.47
CA ILE A 21 3.09 -10.08 -15.62
C ILE A 21 3.59 -9.23 -16.80
N ALA A 22 2.89 -8.17 -17.15
CA ALA A 22 3.30 -7.26 -18.22
C ALA A 22 4.69 -6.65 -17.96
N LYS A 23 4.97 -6.25 -16.72
CA LYS A 23 6.29 -5.73 -16.33
C LYS A 23 7.39 -6.78 -16.43
N ARG A 24 7.12 -8.01 -16.02
CA ARG A 24 8.06 -9.14 -16.17
C ARG A 24 8.38 -9.38 -17.63
N ASP A 25 7.38 -9.40 -18.49
CA ASP A 25 7.54 -9.68 -19.91
C ASP A 25 8.33 -8.54 -20.60
N GLU A 26 8.08 -7.27 -20.21
CA GLU A 26 8.92 -6.13 -20.61
C GLU A 26 10.39 -6.33 -20.20
N CYS A 27 10.66 -6.77 -18.98
CA CYS A 27 12.02 -7.04 -18.52
C CYS A 27 12.70 -8.15 -19.34
N PHE A 28 11.97 -9.22 -19.70
CA PHE A 28 12.49 -10.29 -20.57
C PHE A 28 12.83 -9.77 -21.97
N GLU A 29 11.96 -8.93 -22.56
CA GLU A 29 12.24 -8.33 -23.87
C GLU A 29 13.48 -7.41 -23.80
N MET A 30 13.60 -6.57 -22.77
CA MET A 30 14.79 -5.74 -22.59
C MET A 30 16.07 -6.58 -22.42
N GLN A 31 16.00 -7.68 -21.69
CA GLN A 31 17.12 -8.62 -21.57
C GLN A 31 17.53 -9.22 -22.92
N ARG A 32 16.58 -9.55 -23.78
CA ARG A 32 16.84 -10.08 -25.13
C ARG A 32 17.46 -9.04 -26.06
N VAL A 33 16.99 -7.80 -25.96
CA VAL A 33 17.48 -6.70 -26.82
C VAL A 33 18.86 -6.20 -26.35
N MET A 34 19.06 -6.07 -25.04
CA MET A 34 20.26 -5.46 -24.45
C MET A 34 21.30 -6.48 -23.99
N VAL A 35 21.41 -7.61 -24.65
CA VAL A 35 22.18 -8.82 -24.27
C VAL A 35 23.52 -8.56 -23.55
N ARG A 36 24.33 -7.61 -24.05
CA ARG A 36 25.65 -7.30 -23.47
C ARG A 36 25.62 -6.25 -22.36
N SER A 37 24.57 -5.45 -22.30
CA SER A 37 24.48 -4.31 -21.39
C SER A 37 23.51 -4.59 -20.23
N TYR A 38 22.71 -5.65 -20.33
CA TYR A 38 21.74 -6.01 -19.30
C TYR A 38 22.43 -6.75 -18.16
N THR A 39 22.27 -6.25 -16.92
CA THR A 39 22.76 -6.98 -15.74
C THR A 39 21.79 -8.08 -15.35
N GLY A 40 22.30 -9.29 -15.14
CA GLY A 40 21.50 -10.42 -14.64
C GLY A 40 21.45 -10.52 -13.12
N GLU A 41 22.02 -9.56 -12.40
CA GLU A 41 22.17 -9.60 -10.95
C GLU A 41 20.82 -9.49 -10.21
N TYR A 42 19.87 -8.72 -10.77
CA TYR A 42 18.60 -8.37 -10.08
C TYR A 42 17.37 -8.97 -10.77
N LYS A 43 17.46 -10.17 -11.33
CA LYS A 43 16.35 -10.83 -12.06
C LYS A 43 15.12 -11.11 -11.21
N GLU A 44 15.29 -11.23 -9.91
CA GLU A 44 14.23 -11.48 -8.93
C GLU A 44 13.47 -10.21 -8.53
N TYR A 45 13.92 -9.04 -9.02
CA TYR A 45 13.36 -7.75 -8.64
C TYR A 45 12.50 -7.16 -9.75
N ILE A 46 11.35 -6.58 -9.35
CA ILE A 46 10.42 -5.92 -10.25
C ILE A 46 10.88 -4.49 -10.58
N ASN A 47 11.50 -3.82 -9.59
CA ASN A 47 11.89 -2.41 -9.68
C ASN A 47 13.29 -2.27 -10.30
N VAL A 48 13.39 -2.62 -11.56
CA VAL A 48 14.63 -2.51 -12.36
C VAL A 48 14.41 -1.59 -13.57
N ASP A 49 15.50 -0.94 -14.00
CA ASP A 49 15.52 -0.14 -15.22
C ASP A 49 15.66 -1.02 -16.49
N ALA A 50 15.68 -0.39 -17.66
CA ALA A 50 15.81 -1.08 -18.95
C ALA A 50 17.12 -1.89 -19.10
N LEU A 51 18.11 -1.65 -18.25
CA LEU A 51 19.38 -2.39 -18.21
C LEU A 51 19.44 -3.42 -17.08
N GLY A 52 18.32 -3.65 -16.37
CA GLY A 52 18.24 -4.60 -15.26
C GLY A 52 18.88 -4.12 -13.96
N ARG A 53 19.17 -2.82 -13.80
CA ARG A 53 19.72 -2.26 -12.56
C ARG A 53 18.61 -1.81 -11.64
N LEU A 54 18.80 -1.96 -10.33
CA LEU A 54 17.81 -1.47 -9.34
C LEU A 54 17.63 0.04 -9.44
N TYR A 55 16.37 0.47 -9.39
CA TYR A 55 16.07 1.88 -9.18
C TYR A 55 16.58 2.33 -7.80
N ARG A 56 17.10 3.56 -7.74
CA ARG A 56 17.46 4.18 -6.46
C ARG A 56 16.19 4.35 -5.60
N PRO A 57 16.26 4.18 -4.28
CA PRO A 57 15.09 4.31 -3.39
C PRO A 57 14.30 5.61 -3.59
N ASN A 58 15.00 6.73 -3.79
CA ASN A 58 14.36 8.03 -4.00
C ASN A 58 13.69 8.16 -5.38
N TYR A 59 14.07 7.33 -6.37
CA TYR A 59 13.52 7.42 -7.72
C TYR A 59 11.99 7.29 -7.73
N VAL A 60 11.44 6.34 -6.97
CA VAL A 60 9.99 6.10 -6.91
C VAL A 60 9.28 7.32 -6.32
N THR A 61 9.84 7.89 -5.25
CA THR A 61 9.28 9.07 -4.57
C THR A 61 9.31 10.30 -5.47
N ASP A 62 10.43 10.53 -6.16
CA ASP A 62 10.62 11.68 -7.04
C ASP A 62 9.74 11.56 -8.29
N HIS A 63 9.71 10.36 -8.89
CA HIS A 63 8.89 10.08 -10.07
C HIS A 63 7.39 10.19 -9.80
N PHE A 64 6.94 9.82 -8.60
CA PHE A 64 5.56 10.01 -8.16
C PHE A 64 5.15 11.48 -8.24
N GLY A 65 6.01 12.39 -7.78
CA GLY A 65 5.77 13.84 -7.89
C GLY A 65 5.64 14.32 -9.34
N VAL A 66 6.44 13.75 -10.26
CA VAL A 66 6.37 14.04 -11.69
C VAL A 66 5.03 13.56 -12.29
N ILE A 67 4.59 12.36 -11.92
CA ILE A 67 3.29 11.81 -12.37
C ILE A 67 2.15 12.70 -11.92
N LEU A 68 2.10 13.08 -10.63
CA LEU A 68 1.05 13.95 -10.11
C LEU A 68 0.98 15.28 -10.89
N LYS A 69 2.14 15.90 -11.15
CA LYS A 69 2.22 17.15 -11.92
C LYS A 69 1.76 16.97 -13.37
N ARG A 70 2.15 15.86 -14.01
CA ARG A 70 1.78 15.56 -15.41
C ARG A 70 0.28 15.42 -15.61
N HIS A 71 -0.41 14.87 -14.61
CA HIS A 71 -1.84 14.60 -14.65
C HIS A 71 -2.68 15.65 -13.90
N ASP A 72 -2.07 16.79 -13.55
CA ASP A 72 -2.73 17.87 -12.79
C ASP A 72 -3.42 17.39 -11.51
N LEU A 73 -2.81 16.42 -10.84
CA LEU A 73 -3.32 15.88 -9.59
C LEU A 73 -2.79 16.66 -8.40
N ARG A 74 -3.57 16.68 -7.31
CA ARG A 74 -3.17 17.32 -6.06
C ARG A 74 -1.82 16.78 -5.59
N LYS A 75 -0.89 17.68 -5.27
CA LYS A 75 0.42 17.33 -4.72
C LYS A 75 0.26 16.70 -3.34
N ILE A 76 0.65 15.44 -3.22
CA ILE A 76 0.77 14.67 -1.97
C ILE A 76 2.12 13.97 -1.94
N ARG A 77 2.60 13.58 -0.78
CA ARG A 77 3.82 12.77 -0.66
C ARG A 77 3.52 11.31 -1.00
N PHE A 78 4.50 10.60 -1.53
CA PHE A 78 4.35 9.16 -1.80
C PHE A 78 3.90 8.36 -0.56
N HIS A 79 4.43 8.73 0.62
CA HIS A 79 4.04 8.10 1.88
C HIS A 79 2.57 8.36 2.27
N ASP A 80 1.99 9.46 1.83
CA ASP A 80 0.58 9.79 2.14
C ASP A 80 -0.40 8.82 1.46
N LEU A 81 0.02 8.09 0.42
CA LEU A 81 -0.76 7.00 -0.16
C LEU A 81 -1.06 5.90 0.85
N ARG A 82 -0.15 5.64 1.78
CA ARG A 82 -0.36 4.70 2.88
C ARG A 82 -1.49 5.16 3.80
N HIS A 83 -1.54 6.45 4.12
CA HIS A 83 -2.62 7.04 4.91
C HIS A 83 -3.95 7.00 4.14
N SER A 84 -3.92 7.28 2.84
CA SER A 84 -5.10 7.20 1.97
C SER A 84 -5.66 5.78 1.91
N CYS A 85 -4.79 4.77 1.77
CA CYS A 85 -5.18 3.36 1.82
C CYS A 85 -5.84 3.00 3.15
N ALA A 86 -5.24 3.41 4.28
CA ALA A 86 -5.81 3.19 5.60
C ALA A 86 -7.20 3.81 5.75
N SER A 87 -7.36 5.07 5.32
CA SER A 87 -8.64 5.78 5.38
C SER A 87 -9.70 5.11 4.50
N LEU A 88 -9.32 4.64 3.31
CA LEU A 88 -10.22 3.92 2.41
C LEU A 88 -10.71 2.60 3.03
N LEU A 89 -9.82 1.81 3.61
CA LEU A 89 -10.16 0.56 4.27
C LEU A 89 -11.12 0.80 5.46
N LEU A 90 -10.85 1.85 6.25
CA LEU A 90 -11.71 2.21 7.36
C LEU A 90 -13.09 2.69 6.89
N ALA A 91 -13.18 3.52 5.86
CA ALA A 91 -14.45 3.95 5.27
C ALA A 91 -15.29 2.76 4.79
N ASN A 92 -14.64 1.66 4.38
CA ASN A 92 -15.28 0.40 4.06
C ASN A 92 -15.51 -0.53 5.27
N LYS A 93 -15.43 0.02 6.50
CA LYS A 93 -15.69 -0.70 7.75
C LYS A 93 -14.78 -1.90 8.01
N ILE A 94 -13.60 -1.92 7.41
CA ILE A 94 -12.60 -2.95 7.69
C ILE A 94 -12.08 -2.77 9.11
N PRO A 95 -12.03 -3.83 9.93
CA PRO A 95 -11.55 -3.75 11.30
C PRO A 95 -10.11 -3.21 11.39
N MET A 96 -9.85 -2.36 12.38
CA MET A 96 -8.56 -1.69 12.57
C MET A 96 -7.39 -2.68 12.61
N LYS A 97 -7.58 -3.84 13.25
CA LYS A 97 -6.55 -4.89 13.32
C LYS A 97 -6.16 -5.40 11.91
N MET A 98 -7.13 -5.62 11.04
CA MET A 98 -6.88 -6.04 9.67
C MET A 98 -6.16 -4.95 8.86
N ILE A 99 -6.50 -3.68 9.10
CA ILE A 99 -5.80 -2.54 8.46
C ILE A 99 -4.34 -2.49 8.89
N GLN A 100 -4.05 -2.71 10.18
CA GLN A 100 -2.68 -2.78 10.70
C GLN A 100 -1.88 -3.92 10.05
N ASP A 101 -2.46 -5.10 9.99
CA ASP A 101 -1.83 -6.28 9.38
C ASP A 101 -1.58 -6.05 7.89
N TRP A 102 -2.55 -5.46 7.17
CA TRP A 102 -2.43 -5.10 5.77
C TRP A 102 -1.31 -4.10 5.50
N LEU A 103 -1.25 -3.05 6.31
CA LEU A 103 -0.25 -2.00 6.15
C LEU A 103 1.11 -2.37 6.78
N GLY A 104 1.17 -3.37 7.66
CA GLY A 104 2.39 -3.75 8.38
C GLY A 104 2.83 -2.64 9.34
N HIS A 105 1.91 -2.07 10.11
CA HIS A 105 2.24 -1.11 11.17
C HIS A 105 2.68 -1.87 12.42
N SER A 106 3.91 -1.66 12.86
CA SER A 106 4.42 -2.20 14.12
C SER A 106 3.89 -1.48 15.36
N ASP A 107 3.37 -0.25 15.19
CA ASP A 107 2.87 0.58 16.29
C ASP A 107 1.42 1.03 16.06
N MET A 108 0.58 0.81 17.07
CA MET A 108 -0.81 1.25 17.12
C MET A 108 -0.94 2.77 17.17
N GLY A 109 0.03 3.49 17.74
CA GLY A 109 -0.03 4.93 17.93
C GLY A 109 -0.15 5.72 16.62
N THR A 110 0.58 5.30 15.59
CA THR A 110 0.54 5.96 14.27
C THR A 110 -0.83 5.77 13.59
N THR A 111 -1.47 4.64 13.80
CA THR A 111 -2.78 4.32 13.22
C THR A 111 -3.91 4.99 14.02
N SER A 112 -3.83 5.00 15.34
CA SER A 112 -4.85 5.56 16.24
C SER A 112 -5.04 7.06 16.08
N ASN A 113 -3.95 7.83 15.92
CA ASN A 113 -4.02 9.28 15.78
C ASN A 113 -4.73 9.76 14.50
N ILE A 114 -4.69 8.97 13.44
CA ILE A 114 -5.39 9.27 12.18
C ILE A 114 -6.91 9.09 12.36
N TYR A 115 -7.33 8.26 13.31
CA TYR A 115 -8.70 7.78 13.44
C TYR A 115 -9.48 8.38 14.60
N SER A 116 -8.84 9.17 15.47
CA SER A 116 -9.50 9.81 16.62
C SER A 116 -10.73 10.65 16.20
N HIS A 117 -10.73 11.24 15.01
CA HIS A 117 -11.84 12.04 14.48
C HIS A 117 -12.98 11.19 13.88
N LEU A 118 -12.71 9.97 13.42
CA LEU A 118 -13.72 9.05 12.86
C LEU A 118 -14.37 8.17 13.94
N ASP A 119 -13.71 8.03 15.07
CA ASP A 119 -14.13 7.18 16.19
C ASP A 119 -15.37 7.69 16.93
N ALA A 120 -15.68 8.99 16.86
CA ALA A 120 -16.86 9.56 17.51
C ALA A 120 -18.17 9.01 16.94
N ASN A 121 -18.30 8.88 15.63
CA ASN A 121 -19.48 8.31 14.98
C ASN A 121 -19.59 6.80 15.23
N SER A 122 -18.47 6.11 15.24
CA SER A 122 -18.40 4.67 15.53
C SER A 122 -18.81 4.36 16.97
N LYS A 123 -18.49 5.23 17.94
CA LYS A 123 -18.94 5.11 19.33
C LYS A 123 -20.45 5.32 19.47
N LEU A 124 -21.00 6.27 18.70
CA LEU A 124 -22.46 6.50 18.70
C LEU A 124 -23.22 5.29 18.13
N ASP A 125 -22.73 4.72 17.04
CA ASP A 125 -23.35 3.53 16.44
C ASP A 125 -23.23 2.30 17.35
N SER A 126 -22.10 2.15 18.04
CA SER A 126 -21.92 1.12 19.05
C SER A 126 -22.87 1.29 20.24
N ALA A 127 -23.05 2.51 20.72
CA ALA A 127 -23.99 2.82 21.80
C ALA A 127 -25.44 2.53 21.39
N LYS A 128 -25.84 2.86 20.15
CA LYS A 128 -27.16 2.52 19.61
C LYS A 128 -27.36 1.00 19.51
N ALA A 129 -26.34 0.28 19.00
CA ALA A 129 -26.40 -1.19 18.89
C ALA A 129 -26.55 -1.86 20.25
N ILE A 130 -25.82 -1.39 21.28
CA ILE A 130 -25.97 -1.87 22.66
C ILE A 130 -27.37 -1.54 23.21
N GLY A 131 -27.85 -0.32 22.96
CA GLY A 131 -29.19 0.08 23.39
C GLY A 131 -30.30 -0.79 22.80
N ILE A 132 -30.19 -1.13 21.51
CA ILE A 132 -31.14 -2.04 20.84
C ILE A 132 -31.04 -3.45 21.43
N ALA A 133 -29.83 -3.97 21.63
CA ALA A 133 -29.62 -5.31 22.18
C ALA A 133 -30.18 -5.46 23.61
N LEU A 134 -30.03 -4.43 24.42
CA LEU A 134 -30.57 -4.40 25.80
C LEU A 134 -32.12 -4.23 25.84
N ALA A 135 -32.68 -3.52 24.85
CA ALA A 135 -34.14 -3.34 24.76
C ALA A 135 -34.87 -4.58 24.19
N SER A 136 -34.18 -5.42 23.43
CA SER A 136 -34.74 -6.66 22.84
C SER A 136 -34.51 -7.90 23.71
N GLY A 137 -33.84 -7.78 24.84
CA GLY A 137 -33.59 -8.84 25.82
C GLY A 137 -34.58 -8.95 26.99
N THR A 138 -35.72 -8.22 26.91
CA THR A 138 -36.88 -8.36 27.79
C THR A 138 -38.05 -8.90 26.98
#